data_198336a4ef7791b38bc2c1af8e62b56e
#
_entry.id   198336a4ef7791b38bc2c1af8e62b56e
#
_cell.length_a   1.000
_cell.length_b   1.000
_cell.length_c   1.000
_cell.angle_alpha   90.00
_cell.angle_beta   90.00
_cell.angle_gamma   90.00
#
_symmetry.space_group_name_H-M   'P 1'
#
loop_
_entity.id
_entity.type
_entity.pdbx_description
1 polymer ?
#
loop_
_entity_poly.entity_id
_entity_poly.type
_entity_poly.pdbx_seq_one_letter_code
_entity_poly.pdbx_strand_id
1 'polypeptide(L)'
;MDLGLRDKRAIVIGGSRGIGKAIARELAREGADVAIVARTKERLDATARELAAETKRRVIPLVADVTSKAQVDAMVAQAAAQLGGLHILVNSGSPPGGSATATGPIETVVDEDLLHDFNVKYVGALRCARAAIPYMKEQGWGRIINISGTNARNAGNLSGGARNTSLVHFTKTLAVQLGRYGITVNCIHPGVTRTERTPRLLAARAVELGIAPEDVEKRDFADDSPRGNAIGRMVDAAEIAYLAAFLASDKAWAVSGELVVATGGAGRAVYY
;
A
#
# COMPACT_ATOMS: atom_id res chain seq x y z
N MET A 1 -1.59 -9.27 21.26
CA MET A 1 -2.34 -10.33 20.53
C MET A 1 -1.33 -10.99 19.59
N ASP A 2 -1.18 -12.30 19.65
CA ASP A 2 -0.37 -13.01 18.65
C ASP A 2 -1.14 -13.07 17.34
N LEU A 3 -0.55 -12.52 16.28
CA LEU A 3 -1.14 -12.49 14.94
C LEU A 3 -0.87 -13.77 14.12
N GLY A 4 -0.03 -14.67 14.61
CA GLY A 4 0.32 -15.93 13.92
C GLY A 4 1.12 -15.71 12.63
N LEU A 5 1.88 -14.60 12.55
CA LEU A 5 2.67 -14.23 11.35
C LEU A 5 4.11 -14.78 11.40
N ARG A 6 4.50 -15.41 12.51
CA ARG A 6 5.82 -16.04 12.61
C ARG A 6 6.01 -17.07 11.48
N ASP A 7 7.16 -16.97 10.82
CA ASP A 7 7.57 -17.82 9.69
C ASP A 7 6.67 -17.76 8.44
N LYS A 8 5.74 -16.79 8.37
CA LYS A 8 5.09 -16.43 7.12
C LYS A 8 6.08 -15.71 6.20
N ARG A 9 5.82 -15.73 4.90
CA ARG A 9 6.69 -15.19 3.87
C ARG A 9 5.90 -14.17 3.07
N ALA A 10 6.40 -12.94 3.04
CA ALA A 10 5.69 -11.81 2.47
C ALA A 10 6.45 -11.16 1.32
N ILE A 11 5.72 -10.69 0.30
CA ILE A 11 6.21 -9.71 -0.68
C ILE A 11 5.51 -8.39 -0.42
N VAL A 12 6.29 -7.29 -0.31
CA VAL A 12 5.76 -5.93 -0.19
C VAL A 12 6.22 -5.09 -1.39
N ILE A 13 5.31 -4.87 -2.33
CA ILE A 13 5.54 -3.98 -3.47
C ILE A 13 5.53 -2.54 -2.99
N GLY A 14 6.55 -1.75 -3.36
CA GLY A 14 6.76 -0.40 -2.85
C GLY A 14 7.36 -0.37 -1.44
N GLY A 15 8.01 -1.45 -1.01
CA GLY A 15 8.54 -1.64 0.35
C GLY A 15 9.77 -0.81 0.71
N SER A 16 10.32 0.02 -0.20
CA SER A 16 11.55 0.80 0.05
C SER A 16 11.31 2.12 0.80
N ARG A 17 10.07 2.57 0.98
CA ARG A 17 9.72 3.83 1.68
C ARG A 17 8.22 3.90 2.01
N GLY A 18 7.86 4.91 2.82
CA GLY A 18 6.47 5.26 3.13
C GLY A 18 5.67 4.13 3.76
N ILE A 19 4.41 4.03 3.39
CA ILE A 19 3.47 3.02 3.90
C ILE A 19 3.99 1.60 3.64
N GLY A 20 4.52 1.32 2.44
CA GLY A 20 5.07 0.00 2.12
C GLY A 20 6.24 -0.40 3.01
N LYS A 21 7.17 0.53 3.31
CA LYS A 21 8.27 0.27 4.26
C LYS A 21 7.75 0.02 5.67
N ALA A 22 6.76 0.80 6.12
CA ALA A 22 6.16 0.60 7.44
C ALA A 22 5.47 -0.77 7.55
N ILE A 23 4.74 -1.19 6.50
CA ILE A 23 4.11 -2.53 6.47
C ILE A 23 5.17 -3.64 6.46
N ALA A 24 6.23 -3.51 5.66
CA ALA A 24 7.32 -4.49 5.65
C ALA A 24 7.99 -4.62 7.02
N ARG A 25 8.20 -3.48 7.72
CA ARG A 25 8.73 -3.44 9.09
C ARG A 25 7.82 -4.19 10.06
N GLU A 26 6.53 -3.91 10.03
CA GLU A 26 5.59 -4.50 10.96
C GLU A 26 5.42 -6.01 10.74
N LEU A 27 5.29 -6.45 9.49
CA LEU A 27 5.25 -7.88 9.16
C LEU A 27 6.51 -8.60 9.67
N ALA A 28 7.68 -7.98 9.52
CA ALA A 28 8.94 -8.53 10.02
C ALA A 28 9.00 -8.54 11.56
N ARG A 29 8.48 -7.52 12.27
CA ARG A 29 8.37 -7.49 13.74
C ARG A 29 7.47 -8.60 14.26
N GLU A 30 6.40 -8.90 13.54
CA GLU A 30 5.47 -10.00 13.81
C GLU A 30 6.06 -11.39 13.44
N GLY A 31 7.31 -11.43 12.97
CA GLY A 31 8.05 -12.67 12.73
C GLY A 31 8.00 -13.21 11.30
N ALA A 32 7.48 -12.46 10.35
CA ALA A 32 7.51 -12.84 8.95
C ALA A 32 8.89 -12.58 8.30
N ASP A 33 9.27 -13.39 7.31
CA ASP A 33 10.35 -13.08 6.38
C ASP A 33 9.80 -12.28 5.19
N VAL A 34 10.50 -11.22 4.77
CA VAL A 34 9.91 -10.24 3.85
C VAL A 34 10.80 -9.98 2.64
N ALA A 35 10.25 -10.10 1.45
CA ALA A 35 10.82 -9.51 0.24
C ALA A 35 10.25 -8.12 0.03
N ILE A 36 11.11 -7.09 0.01
CA ILE A 36 10.71 -5.73 -0.35
C ILE A 36 11.05 -5.45 -1.80
N VAL A 37 10.12 -4.83 -2.52
CA VAL A 37 10.23 -4.61 -3.97
C VAL A 37 10.14 -3.13 -4.32
N ALA A 38 11.06 -2.63 -5.12
CA ALA A 38 11.04 -1.29 -5.70
C ALA A 38 11.95 -1.20 -6.92
N ARG A 39 11.94 -0.04 -7.62
CA ARG A 39 12.77 0.18 -8.81
C ARG A 39 14.19 0.65 -8.51
N THR A 40 14.40 1.37 -7.40
CA THR A 40 15.69 1.99 -7.05
C THR A 40 16.47 1.08 -6.12
N LYS A 41 17.51 0.43 -6.67
CA LYS A 41 18.31 -0.58 -5.98
C LYS A 41 18.97 -0.06 -4.69
N GLU A 42 19.62 1.09 -4.74
CA GLU A 42 20.41 1.62 -3.62
C GLU A 42 19.55 1.86 -2.38
N ARG A 43 18.36 2.47 -2.58
CA ARG A 43 17.41 2.70 -1.48
C ARG A 43 16.81 1.39 -0.96
N LEU A 44 16.54 0.47 -1.87
CA LEU A 44 15.97 -0.82 -1.54
C LEU A 44 16.93 -1.64 -0.67
N ASP A 45 18.21 -1.70 -1.05
CA ASP A 45 19.26 -2.38 -0.30
C ASP A 45 19.48 -1.74 1.09
N ALA A 46 19.48 -0.41 1.18
CA ALA A 46 19.60 0.30 2.44
C ALA A 46 18.41 -0.03 3.37
N THR A 47 17.19 -0.01 2.83
CA THR A 47 15.98 -0.34 3.60
C THR A 47 15.98 -1.81 4.05
N ALA A 48 16.40 -2.74 3.20
CA ALA A 48 16.46 -4.15 3.58
C ALA A 48 17.43 -4.38 4.73
N ARG A 49 18.62 -3.77 4.69
CA ARG A 49 19.62 -3.85 5.79
C ARG A 49 19.07 -3.25 7.08
N GLU A 50 18.43 -2.08 7.01
CA GLU A 50 17.81 -1.41 8.16
C GLU A 50 16.77 -2.33 8.82
N LEU A 51 15.81 -2.83 8.04
CA LEU A 51 14.73 -3.67 8.57
C LEU A 51 15.24 -5.00 9.11
N ALA A 52 16.20 -5.64 8.45
CA ALA A 52 16.81 -6.88 8.93
C ALA A 52 17.58 -6.67 10.24
N ALA A 53 18.32 -5.57 10.37
CA ALA A 53 19.03 -5.23 11.62
C ALA A 53 18.08 -4.97 12.78
N GLU A 54 16.96 -4.26 12.51
CA GLU A 54 15.95 -3.91 13.51
C GLU A 54 15.15 -5.12 13.99
N THR A 55 14.67 -5.94 13.06
CA THR A 55 13.69 -7.00 13.35
C THR A 55 14.30 -8.37 13.59
N LYS A 56 15.58 -8.54 13.25
CA LYS A 56 16.30 -9.83 13.24
C LYS A 56 15.64 -10.88 12.33
N ARG A 57 14.80 -10.43 11.39
CA ARG A 57 14.18 -11.30 10.39
C ARG A 57 14.90 -11.15 9.04
N ARG A 58 14.66 -12.11 8.17
CA ARG A 58 15.18 -12.07 6.81
C ARG A 58 14.40 -11.06 5.99
N VAL A 59 15.08 -10.03 5.51
CA VAL A 59 14.52 -9.02 4.61
C VAL A 59 15.36 -8.99 3.34
N ILE A 60 14.77 -9.34 2.20
CA ILE A 60 15.46 -9.41 0.91
C ILE A 60 15.01 -8.29 -0.02
N PRO A 61 15.96 -7.58 -0.67
CA PRO A 61 15.65 -6.56 -1.66
C PRO A 61 15.51 -7.19 -3.05
N LEU A 62 14.41 -6.91 -3.77
CA LEU A 62 14.20 -7.36 -5.15
C LEU A 62 13.83 -6.17 -6.04
N VAL A 63 14.63 -5.94 -7.07
CA VAL A 63 14.37 -4.85 -8.04
C VAL A 63 13.39 -5.32 -9.09
N ALA A 64 12.25 -4.63 -9.24
CA ALA A 64 11.31 -4.87 -10.32
C ALA A 64 10.46 -3.63 -10.63
N ASP A 65 10.07 -3.49 -11.88
CA ASP A 65 9.02 -2.58 -12.34
C ASP A 65 7.72 -3.37 -12.54
N VAL A 66 6.67 -3.00 -11.82
CA VAL A 66 5.36 -3.64 -11.88
C VAL A 66 4.64 -3.43 -13.22
N THR A 67 5.11 -2.50 -14.04
CA THR A 67 4.60 -2.30 -15.40
C THR A 67 5.08 -3.36 -16.38
N SER A 68 6.16 -4.10 -16.05
CA SER A 68 6.71 -5.20 -16.83
C SER A 68 6.24 -6.55 -16.27
N LYS A 69 5.43 -7.28 -17.07
CA LYS A 69 4.98 -8.64 -16.69
C LYS A 69 6.17 -9.57 -16.42
N ALA A 70 7.16 -9.55 -17.31
CA ALA A 70 8.33 -10.43 -17.19
C ALA A 70 9.13 -10.19 -15.89
N GLN A 71 9.33 -8.91 -15.52
CA GLN A 71 10.01 -8.57 -14.26
C GLN A 71 9.18 -8.98 -13.05
N VAL A 72 7.85 -8.83 -13.09
CA VAL A 72 6.98 -9.27 -12.00
C VAL A 72 7.03 -10.78 -11.83
N ASP A 73 6.91 -11.54 -12.90
CA ASP A 73 6.94 -13.01 -12.84
C ASP A 73 8.29 -13.50 -12.28
N ALA A 74 9.41 -12.95 -12.77
CA ALA A 74 10.75 -13.28 -12.29
C ALA A 74 10.95 -12.90 -10.80
N MET A 75 10.48 -11.71 -10.39
CA MET A 75 10.57 -11.22 -9.01
C MET A 75 9.80 -12.09 -8.04
N VAL A 76 8.56 -12.47 -8.39
CA VAL A 76 7.73 -13.34 -7.52
C VAL A 76 8.35 -14.74 -7.41
N ALA A 77 8.82 -15.32 -8.51
CA ALA A 77 9.51 -16.61 -8.48
C ALA A 77 10.80 -16.56 -7.64
N GLN A 78 11.59 -15.49 -7.79
CA GLN A 78 12.80 -15.28 -6.99
C GLN A 78 12.50 -15.11 -5.49
N ALA A 79 11.45 -14.35 -5.15
CA ALA A 79 11.01 -14.19 -3.76
C ALA A 79 10.59 -15.53 -3.16
N ALA A 80 9.75 -16.29 -3.86
CA ALA A 80 9.28 -17.59 -3.41
C ALA A 80 10.42 -18.59 -3.22
N ALA A 81 11.38 -18.64 -4.16
CA ALA A 81 12.54 -19.51 -4.05
C ALA A 81 13.45 -19.12 -2.87
N GLN A 82 13.76 -17.83 -2.74
CA GLN A 82 14.63 -17.35 -1.66
C GLN A 82 13.98 -17.47 -0.27
N LEU A 83 12.70 -17.18 -0.14
CA LEU A 83 11.99 -17.26 1.14
C LEU A 83 11.51 -18.70 1.48
N GLY A 84 11.45 -19.58 0.48
CA GLY A 84 10.94 -20.95 0.65
C GLY A 84 9.40 -21.02 0.58
N GLY A 85 8.76 -20.16 -0.18
CA GLY A 85 7.30 -20.07 -0.39
C GLY A 85 6.77 -18.64 -0.32
N LEU A 86 5.45 -18.46 -0.45
CA LEU A 86 4.83 -17.14 -0.43
C LEU A 86 3.44 -17.20 0.20
N HIS A 87 3.22 -16.43 1.25
CA HIS A 87 1.99 -16.39 2.03
C HIS A 87 1.25 -15.06 1.91
N ILE A 88 1.98 -13.94 1.86
CA ILE A 88 1.42 -12.60 1.96
C ILE A 88 1.91 -11.76 0.77
N LEU A 89 0.98 -11.08 0.10
CA LEU A 89 1.28 -10.07 -0.92
C LEU A 89 0.68 -8.73 -0.50
N VAL A 90 1.51 -7.70 -0.42
CA VAL A 90 1.07 -6.32 -0.19
C VAL A 90 1.36 -5.48 -1.43
N ASN A 91 0.32 -4.96 -2.07
CA ASN A 91 0.42 -4.04 -3.21
C ASN A 91 0.36 -2.59 -2.71
N SER A 92 1.55 -1.97 -2.50
CA SER A 92 1.72 -0.57 -2.06
C SER A 92 2.59 0.28 -3.00
N GLY A 93 2.89 -0.23 -4.18
CA GLY A 93 3.83 0.36 -5.14
C GLY A 93 3.18 1.35 -6.12
N SER A 94 2.85 2.55 -5.67
CA SER A 94 2.30 3.59 -6.56
C SER A 94 2.77 4.99 -6.14
N PRO A 95 3.00 5.92 -7.07
CA PRO A 95 3.21 7.32 -6.73
C PRO A 95 1.97 7.88 -6.02
N PRO A 96 2.13 8.55 -4.87
CA PRO A 96 1.02 9.26 -4.24
C PRO A 96 0.48 10.36 -5.15
N GLY A 97 -0.83 10.53 -5.19
CA GLY A 97 -1.49 11.52 -6.03
C GLY A 97 -1.64 11.07 -7.49
N GLY A 98 -0.62 10.52 -8.10
CA GLY A 98 -0.51 10.23 -9.52
C GLY A 98 0.36 11.21 -10.27
N SER A 99 0.40 11.11 -11.59
CA SER A 99 1.09 12.03 -12.49
C SER A 99 0.39 13.40 -12.47
N ALA A 100 1.14 14.49 -12.42
CA ALA A 100 0.58 15.84 -12.32
C ALA A 100 -0.39 16.15 -13.48
N THR A 101 -0.06 15.71 -14.68
CA THR A 101 -0.84 15.85 -15.91
C THR A 101 -2.03 14.89 -16.03
N ALA A 102 -2.21 13.96 -15.09
CA ALA A 102 -3.33 13.03 -15.04
C ALA A 102 -4.33 13.33 -13.90
N THR A 103 -4.13 14.41 -13.15
CA THR A 103 -4.89 14.70 -11.92
C THR A 103 -5.68 16.01 -11.96
N GLY A 104 -5.48 16.82 -12.98
CA GLY A 104 -6.07 18.16 -13.15
C GLY A 104 -7.44 18.18 -13.83
N PRO A 105 -7.87 19.37 -14.31
CA PRO A 105 -9.08 19.53 -15.12
C PRO A 105 -9.06 18.63 -16.34
N ILE A 106 -10.24 18.19 -16.77
CA ILE A 106 -10.38 17.22 -17.87
C ILE A 106 -9.73 17.69 -19.18
N GLU A 107 -9.74 18.99 -19.42
CA GLU A 107 -9.19 19.62 -20.63
C GLU A 107 -7.66 19.53 -20.70
N THR A 108 -7.00 19.28 -19.58
CA THR A 108 -5.52 19.26 -19.46
C THR A 108 -4.96 17.87 -19.19
N VAL A 109 -5.82 16.85 -19.10
CA VAL A 109 -5.38 15.48 -18.82
C VAL A 109 -4.64 14.91 -20.04
N VAL A 110 -3.47 14.32 -19.78
CA VAL A 110 -2.67 13.58 -20.76
C VAL A 110 -2.99 12.10 -20.64
N ASP A 111 -3.51 11.51 -21.69
CA ASP A 111 -3.99 10.11 -21.72
C ASP A 111 -2.88 9.12 -21.38
N GLU A 112 -1.66 9.33 -21.90
CA GLU A 112 -0.51 8.46 -21.65
C GLU A 112 -0.15 8.42 -20.17
N ASP A 113 -0.21 9.56 -19.47
CA ASP A 113 0.08 9.64 -18.04
C ASP A 113 -1.04 8.99 -17.20
N LEU A 114 -2.29 9.17 -17.61
CA LEU A 114 -3.44 8.49 -17.00
C LEU A 114 -3.31 6.98 -17.14
N LEU A 115 -3.01 6.48 -18.34
CA LEU A 115 -2.80 5.08 -18.64
C LEU A 115 -1.57 4.53 -17.90
N HIS A 116 -0.49 5.31 -17.80
CA HIS A 116 0.70 4.93 -17.03
C HIS A 116 0.36 4.75 -15.54
N ASP A 117 -0.31 5.71 -14.94
CA ASP A 117 -0.72 5.65 -13.54
C ASP A 117 -1.60 4.42 -13.25
N PHE A 118 -2.53 4.13 -14.17
CA PHE A 118 -3.39 2.96 -14.09
C PHE A 118 -2.60 1.66 -14.24
N ASN A 119 -1.65 1.62 -15.19
CA ASN A 119 -0.78 0.49 -15.42
C ASN A 119 0.10 0.19 -14.19
N VAL A 120 0.64 1.22 -13.53
CA VAL A 120 1.43 1.05 -12.31
C VAL A 120 0.58 0.52 -11.17
N LYS A 121 -0.56 1.13 -10.89
CA LYS A 121 -1.31 0.85 -9.66
C LYS A 121 -2.23 -0.36 -9.78
N TYR A 122 -3.08 -0.37 -10.80
CA TYR A 122 -4.09 -1.43 -10.97
C TYR A 122 -3.52 -2.66 -11.69
N VAL A 123 -2.97 -2.46 -12.89
CA VAL A 123 -2.45 -3.59 -13.69
C VAL A 123 -1.21 -4.20 -13.03
N GLY A 124 -0.39 -3.38 -12.36
CA GLY A 124 0.73 -3.84 -11.56
C GLY A 124 0.30 -4.75 -10.40
N ALA A 125 -0.73 -4.33 -9.63
CA ALA A 125 -1.29 -5.17 -8.57
C ALA A 125 -1.89 -6.48 -9.12
N LEU A 126 -2.58 -6.42 -10.26
CA LEU A 126 -3.11 -7.61 -10.95
C LEU A 126 -1.99 -8.57 -11.36
N ARG A 127 -0.90 -8.07 -11.94
CA ARG A 127 0.26 -8.90 -12.32
C ARG A 127 0.88 -9.57 -11.09
N CYS A 128 1.11 -8.81 -10.02
CA CYS A 128 1.70 -9.33 -8.78
C CYS A 128 0.79 -10.40 -8.15
N ALA A 129 -0.51 -10.15 -8.06
CA ALA A 129 -1.47 -11.12 -7.54
C ALA A 129 -1.51 -12.39 -8.39
N ARG A 130 -1.59 -12.25 -9.73
CA ARG A 130 -1.61 -13.41 -10.63
C ARG A 130 -0.37 -14.29 -10.50
N ALA A 131 0.81 -13.70 -10.31
CA ALA A 131 2.06 -14.43 -10.13
C ALA A 131 2.15 -15.08 -8.73
N ALA A 132 1.59 -14.45 -7.69
CA ALA A 132 1.65 -14.92 -6.31
C ALA A 132 0.62 -16.02 -5.98
N ILE A 133 -0.57 -15.96 -6.57
CA ILE A 133 -1.71 -16.87 -6.29
C ILE A 133 -1.36 -18.36 -6.38
N PRO A 134 -0.59 -18.84 -7.38
CA PRO A 134 -0.25 -20.28 -7.45
C PRO A 134 0.43 -20.79 -6.17
N TYR A 135 1.39 -20.05 -5.62
CA TYR A 135 2.09 -20.40 -4.38
C TYR A 135 1.16 -20.42 -3.16
N MET A 136 0.22 -19.47 -3.10
CA MET A 136 -0.76 -19.40 -2.01
C MET A 136 -1.77 -20.55 -2.10
N LYS A 137 -2.21 -20.92 -3.31
CA LYS A 137 -3.12 -22.04 -3.52
C LYS A 137 -2.49 -23.39 -3.14
N GLU A 138 -1.22 -23.59 -3.48
CA GLU A 138 -0.48 -24.80 -3.14
C GLU A 138 -0.41 -25.02 -1.62
N GLN A 139 -0.32 -23.94 -0.84
CA GLN A 139 -0.27 -23.98 0.62
C GLN A 139 -1.66 -23.99 1.29
N GLY A 140 -2.73 -23.74 0.52
CA GLY A 140 -4.08 -23.58 1.07
C GLY A 140 -4.23 -22.37 1.99
N TRP A 141 -3.33 -21.39 1.89
CA TRP A 141 -3.30 -20.20 2.74
C TRP A 141 -2.70 -19.01 1.99
N GLY A 142 -3.36 -17.85 2.08
CA GLY A 142 -2.84 -16.63 1.48
C GLY A 142 -3.53 -15.38 1.98
N ARG A 143 -2.80 -14.26 1.91
CA ARG A 143 -3.31 -12.92 2.26
C ARG A 143 -2.85 -11.93 1.20
N ILE A 144 -3.80 -11.24 0.56
CA ILE A 144 -3.51 -10.17 -0.41
C ILE A 144 -4.07 -8.87 0.15
N ILE A 145 -3.20 -7.86 0.28
CA ILE A 145 -3.58 -6.54 0.80
C ILE A 145 -3.26 -5.49 -0.25
N ASN A 146 -4.27 -4.77 -0.69
CA ASN A 146 -4.14 -3.69 -1.67
C ASN A 146 -4.20 -2.34 -0.96
N ILE A 147 -3.19 -1.49 -1.15
CA ILE A 147 -3.20 -0.12 -0.63
C ILE A 147 -3.76 0.81 -1.71
N SER A 148 -5.00 1.22 -1.53
CA SER A 148 -5.73 2.10 -2.42
C SER A 148 -5.54 3.58 -2.03
N GLY A 149 -6.60 4.35 -1.84
CA GLY A 149 -6.56 5.75 -1.38
C GLY A 149 -7.94 6.39 -1.41
N THR A 150 -8.13 7.43 -0.62
CA THR A 150 -9.41 8.13 -0.42
C THR A 150 -10.00 8.74 -1.69
N ASN A 151 -9.19 9.01 -2.72
CA ASN A 151 -9.69 9.48 -4.01
C ASN A 151 -10.69 8.51 -4.69
N ALA A 152 -10.74 7.24 -4.27
CA ALA A 152 -11.81 6.33 -4.71
C ALA A 152 -13.21 6.76 -4.23
N ARG A 153 -13.28 7.64 -3.24
CA ARG A 153 -14.53 8.12 -2.62
C ARG A 153 -14.74 9.62 -2.78
N ASN A 154 -13.69 10.34 -3.18
CA ASN A 154 -13.72 11.79 -3.30
C ASN A 154 -13.52 12.19 -4.76
N ALA A 155 -14.36 13.09 -5.26
CA ALA A 155 -14.16 13.72 -6.55
C ALA A 155 -12.91 14.63 -6.56
N GLY A 156 -12.40 14.96 -7.75
CA GLY A 156 -11.35 15.97 -7.94
C GLY A 156 -10.04 15.46 -8.52
N ASN A 157 -9.68 14.19 -8.34
CA ASN A 157 -8.47 13.61 -8.92
C ASN A 157 -8.84 12.47 -9.87
N LEU A 158 -8.80 12.71 -11.19
CA LEU A 158 -9.24 11.74 -12.20
C LEU A 158 -8.43 10.43 -12.14
N SER A 159 -7.11 10.51 -12.19
CA SER A 159 -6.24 9.33 -12.08
C SER A 159 -6.42 8.64 -10.73
N GLY A 160 -6.36 9.41 -9.65
CA GLY A 160 -6.49 8.86 -8.29
C GLY A 160 -7.83 8.18 -8.06
N GLY A 161 -8.93 8.77 -8.54
CA GLY A 161 -10.26 8.19 -8.46
C GLY A 161 -10.35 6.86 -9.22
N ALA A 162 -10.07 6.88 -10.52
CA ALA A 162 -10.19 5.71 -11.38
C ALA A 162 -9.37 4.52 -10.89
N ARG A 163 -8.05 4.70 -10.69
CA ARG A 163 -7.15 3.60 -10.29
C ARG A 163 -7.37 3.08 -8.88
N ASN A 164 -7.85 3.92 -7.95
CA ASN A 164 -8.15 3.49 -6.59
C ASN A 164 -9.47 2.72 -6.52
N THR A 165 -10.52 3.17 -7.21
CA THR A 165 -11.81 2.47 -7.32
C THR A 165 -11.63 1.11 -7.99
N SER A 166 -10.82 1.04 -9.05
CA SER A 166 -10.51 -0.23 -9.72
C SER A 166 -9.86 -1.25 -8.77
N LEU A 167 -8.98 -0.81 -7.85
CA LEU A 167 -8.40 -1.70 -6.82
C LEU A 167 -9.45 -2.20 -5.83
N VAL A 168 -10.45 -1.39 -5.47
CA VAL A 168 -11.55 -1.83 -4.59
C VAL A 168 -12.35 -2.93 -5.27
N HIS A 169 -12.76 -2.72 -6.53
CA HIS A 169 -13.46 -3.73 -7.31
C HIS A 169 -12.62 -5.01 -7.48
N PHE A 170 -11.34 -4.87 -7.82
CA PHE A 170 -10.39 -5.97 -7.93
C PHE A 170 -10.29 -6.79 -6.64
N THR A 171 -10.23 -6.12 -5.49
CA THR A 171 -10.20 -6.76 -4.17
C THR A 171 -11.40 -7.67 -3.95
N LYS A 172 -12.62 -7.17 -4.21
CA LYS A 172 -13.86 -7.97 -4.06
C LYS A 172 -13.90 -9.14 -5.03
N THR A 173 -13.54 -8.90 -6.28
CA THR A 173 -13.49 -9.94 -7.32
C THR A 173 -12.55 -11.08 -6.92
N LEU A 174 -11.32 -10.76 -6.49
CA LEU A 174 -10.37 -11.79 -6.07
C LEU A 174 -10.80 -12.52 -4.80
N ALA A 175 -11.39 -11.83 -3.84
CA ALA A 175 -11.89 -12.46 -2.62
C ALA A 175 -12.93 -13.55 -2.93
N VAL A 176 -13.85 -13.27 -3.85
CA VAL A 176 -14.86 -14.25 -4.30
C VAL A 176 -14.21 -15.44 -5.02
N GLN A 177 -13.22 -15.18 -5.89
CA GLN A 177 -12.54 -16.23 -6.65
C GLN A 177 -11.63 -17.13 -5.81
N LEU A 178 -11.06 -16.58 -4.71
CA LEU A 178 -9.96 -17.20 -4.00
C LEU A 178 -10.32 -17.72 -2.59
N GLY A 179 -11.47 -17.34 -2.06
CA GLY A 179 -11.85 -17.68 -0.68
C GLY A 179 -11.80 -19.19 -0.38
N ARG A 180 -12.28 -20.02 -1.31
CA ARG A 180 -12.27 -21.49 -1.15
C ARG A 180 -10.87 -22.11 -1.15
N TYR A 181 -9.84 -21.35 -1.57
CA TYR A 181 -8.44 -21.78 -1.52
C TYR A 181 -7.72 -21.29 -0.25
N GLY A 182 -8.46 -20.79 0.76
CA GLY A 182 -7.84 -20.29 1.97
C GLY A 182 -7.15 -18.93 1.82
N ILE A 183 -7.55 -18.14 0.81
CA ILE A 183 -6.93 -16.84 0.49
C ILE A 183 -7.93 -15.72 0.77
N THR A 184 -7.57 -14.78 1.64
CA THR A 184 -8.33 -13.55 1.83
C THR A 184 -7.71 -12.39 1.06
N VAL A 185 -8.54 -11.48 0.56
CA VAL A 185 -8.11 -10.31 -0.20
C VAL A 185 -8.81 -9.08 0.36
N ASN A 186 -8.05 -8.10 0.84
CA ASN A 186 -8.59 -6.88 1.42
C ASN A 186 -7.92 -5.63 0.86
N CYS A 187 -8.58 -4.50 1.00
CA CYS A 187 -8.11 -3.20 0.57
C CYS A 187 -8.06 -2.23 1.76
N ILE A 188 -7.02 -1.42 1.83
CA ILE A 188 -6.91 -0.33 2.82
C ILE A 188 -6.96 1.01 2.08
N HIS A 189 -7.80 1.93 2.55
CA HIS A 189 -7.76 3.35 2.20
C HIS A 189 -7.03 4.12 3.31
N PRO A 190 -5.75 4.46 3.12
CA PRO A 190 -5.05 5.34 4.05
C PRO A 190 -5.53 6.79 3.88
N GLY A 191 -5.59 7.51 4.98
CA GLY A 191 -5.73 8.96 4.99
C GLY A 191 -4.45 9.69 4.61
N VAL A 192 -4.40 11.00 4.87
CA VAL A 192 -3.17 11.78 4.79
C VAL A 192 -2.18 11.19 5.79
N THR A 193 -1.14 10.54 5.24
CA THR A 193 -0.26 9.68 6.03
C THR A 193 1.12 10.29 6.18
N ARG A 194 1.61 10.38 7.41
CA ARG A 194 2.96 10.81 7.75
C ARG A 194 3.98 9.76 7.32
N THR A 195 4.96 10.19 6.56
CA THR A 195 6.07 9.38 6.05
C THR A 195 7.36 10.20 6.07
N GLU A 196 8.48 9.61 5.69
CA GLU A 196 9.77 10.33 5.52
C GLU A 196 9.72 11.47 4.48
N ARG A 197 8.67 11.55 3.67
CA ARG A 197 8.46 12.65 2.71
C ARG A 197 7.70 13.83 3.31
N THR A 198 7.05 13.62 4.44
CA THR A 198 6.20 14.63 5.07
C THR A 198 6.92 15.95 5.36
N PRO A 199 8.16 15.99 5.87
CA PRO A 199 8.84 17.28 6.10
C PRO A 199 8.96 18.12 4.83
N ARG A 200 9.29 17.52 3.70
CA ARG A 200 9.37 18.23 2.41
C ARG A 200 7.99 18.73 1.94
N LEU A 201 6.94 17.94 2.14
CA LEU A 201 5.59 18.33 1.75
C LEU A 201 5.05 19.47 2.62
N LEU A 202 5.32 19.43 3.93
CA LEU A 202 4.97 20.52 4.85
C LEU A 202 5.74 21.81 4.51
N ALA A 203 7.04 21.72 4.22
CA ALA A 203 7.82 22.89 3.80
C ALA A 203 7.28 23.53 2.51
N ALA A 204 6.94 22.73 1.49
CA ALA A 204 6.33 23.26 0.27
C ALA A 204 4.98 23.92 0.55
N ARG A 205 4.14 23.29 1.37
CA ARG A 205 2.83 23.80 1.75
C ARG A 205 2.93 25.08 2.60
N ALA A 206 3.95 25.16 3.45
CA ALA A 206 4.23 26.36 4.28
C ALA A 206 4.49 27.60 3.42
N VAL A 207 5.26 27.43 2.34
CA VAL A 207 5.50 28.51 1.33
C VAL A 207 4.20 28.97 0.69
N GLU A 208 3.33 28.02 0.25
CA GLU A 208 2.02 28.35 -0.33
C GLU A 208 1.11 29.12 0.63
N LEU A 209 1.18 28.80 1.92
CA LEU A 209 0.32 29.36 2.95
C LEU A 209 0.90 30.61 3.63
N GLY A 210 2.20 30.91 3.44
CA GLY A 210 2.90 31.99 4.11
C GLY A 210 3.02 31.80 5.64
N ILE A 211 3.15 30.56 6.12
CA ILE A 211 3.27 30.21 7.55
C ILE A 211 4.50 29.33 7.79
N ALA A 212 4.82 29.09 9.08
CA ALA A 212 5.91 28.17 9.42
C ALA A 212 5.55 26.68 9.12
N PRO A 213 6.51 25.84 8.72
CA PRO A 213 6.24 24.41 8.41
C PRO A 213 5.60 23.63 9.56
N GLU A 214 5.96 23.94 10.80
CA GLU A 214 5.41 23.35 12.03
C GLU A 214 3.93 23.69 12.28
N ASP A 215 3.43 24.77 11.69
CA ASP A 215 2.02 25.19 11.84
C ASP A 215 1.11 24.64 10.74
N VAL A 216 1.70 24.11 9.65
CA VAL A 216 0.92 23.61 8.51
C VAL A 216 0.00 22.46 8.93
N GLU A 217 0.51 21.51 9.71
CA GLU A 217 -0.31 20.37 10.14
C GLU A 217 -1.45 20.82 11.05
N LYS A 218 -1.20 21.69 12.04
CA LYS A 218 -2.26 22.23 12.90
C LYS A 218 -3.36 22.91 12.10
N ARG A 219 -2.97 23.70 11.10
CA ARG A 219 -3.90 24.40 10.21
C ARG A 219 -4.68 23.45 9.31
N ASP A 220 -3.99 22.50 8.67
CA ASP A 220 -4.61 21.56 7.74
C ASP A 220 -5.53 20.55 8.46
N PHE A 221 -5.37 20.33 9.76
CA PHE A 221 -6.17 19.42 10.59
C PHE A 221 -6.98 20.12 11.69
N ALA A 222 -7.17 21.45 11.61
CA ALA A 222 -8.09 22.16 12.47
C ALA A 222 -9.55 21.69 12.23
N ASP A 223 -10.42 21.87 13.22
CA ASP A 223 -11.80 21.38 13.23
C ASP A 223 -12.65 21.88 12.03
N ASP A 224 -12.35 23.09 11.54
CA ASP A 224 -13.01 23.73 10.41
C ASP A 224 -12.31 23.47 9.08
N SER A 225 -11.20 22.76 9.07
CA SER A 225 -10.43 22.50 7.86
C SER A 225 -11.08 21.43 6.97
N PRO A 226 -11.29 21.68 5.69
CA PRO A 226 -11.81 20.67 4.76
C PRO A 226 -10.80 19.53 4.50
N ARG A 227 -9.54 19.68 4.91
CA ARG A 227 -8.48 18.68 4.80
C ARG A 227 -8.34 17.82 6.05
N GLY A 228 -9.02 18.21 7.14
CA GLY A 228 -8.94 17.58 8.44
C GLY A 228 -9.59 16.19 8.53
N ASN A 229 -9.43 15.62 9.68
CA ASN A 229 -10.08 14.38 10.08
C ASN A 229 -10.51 14.48 11.55
N ALA A 230 -11.29 13.53 12.03
CA ALA A 230 -11.83 13.57 13.40
C ALA A 230 -10.74 13.43 14.50
N ILE A 231 -9.56 12.89 14.18
CA ILE A 231 -8.45 12.78 15.15
C ILE A 231 -7.51 13.99 15.16
N GLY A 232 -7.74 15.01 14.32
CA GLY A 232 -7.01 16.27 14.33
C GLY A 232 -5.53 16.19 13.94
N ARG A 233 -5.09 15.14 13.21
CA ARG A 233 -3.68 14.95 12.80
C ARG A 233 -3.53 14.04 11.60
N MET A 234 -2.33 14.04 11.01
CA MET A 234 -1.97 12.99 10.05
C MET A 234 -2.03 11.60 10.71
N VAL A 235 -2.41 10.60 9.94
CA VAL A 235 -2.26 9.18 10.30
C VAL A 235 -0.79 8.80 10.14
N ASP A 236 -0.19 8.11 11.09
CA ASP A 236 1.17 7.61 10.94
C ASP A 236 1.23 6.35 10.06
N ALA A 237 2.30 6.19 9.28
CA ALA A 237 2.46 5.01 8.44
C ALA A 237 2.46 3.70 9.25
N ALA A 238 2.88 3.75 10.52
CA ALA A 238 2.82 2.62 11.45
C ALA A 238 1.36 2.20 11.75
N GLU A 239 0.43 3.14 11.86
CA GLU A 239 -1.00 2.83 12.11
C GLU A 239 -1.63 2.10 10.91
N ILE A 240 -1.21 2.43 9.69
CA ILE A 240 -1.59 1.66 8.49
C ILE A 240 -0.94 0.27 8.50
N ALA A 241 0.30 0.18 8.98
CA ALA A 241 1.02 -1.09 9.05
C ALA A 241 0.41 -2.05 10.06
N TYR A 242 -0.04 -1.59 11.23
CA TYR A 242 -0.75 -2.41 12.22
C TYR A 242 -2.03 -3.00 11.63
N LEU A 243 -2.80 -2.20 10.91
CA LEU A 243 -4.00 -2.68 10.22
C LEU A 243 -3.64 -3.72 9.14
N ALA A 244 -2.59 -3.48 8.36
CA ALA A 244 -2.14 -4.42 7.34
C ALA A 244 -1.67 -5.75 7.97
N ALA A 245 -0.93 -5.72 9.07
CA ALA A 245 -0.52 -6.91 9.81
C ALA A 245 -1.73 -7.68 10.38
N PHE A 246 -2.72 -6.97 10.94
CA PHE A 246 -3.96 -7.59 11.39
C PHE A 246 -4.69 -8.30 10.22
N LEU A 247 -4.88 -7.61 9.09
CA LEU A 247 -5.54 -8.20 7.91
C LEU A 247 -4.73 -9.36 7.28
N ALA A 248 -3.41 -9.39 7.49
CA ALA A 248 -2.55 -10.50 7.08
C ALA A 248 -2.60 -11.70 8.03
N SER A 249 -3.23 -11.58 9.20
CA SER A 249 -3.23 -12.58 10.25
C SER A 249 -4.36 -13.62 10.10
N ASP A 250 -4.28 -14.67 10.90
CA ASP A 250 -5.38 -15.63 11.07
C ASP A 250 -6.55 -15.04 11.86
N LYS A 251 -6.33 -13.94 12.61
CA LYS A 251 -7.38 -13.25 13.37
C LYS A 251 -8.36 -12.48 12.48
N ALA A 252 -7.96 -12.17 11.23
CA ALA A 252 -8.79 -11.48 10.25
C ALA A 252 -9.47 -12.42 9.24
N TRP A 253 -9.57 -13.72 9.52
CA TRP A 253 -10.10 -14.70 8.57
C TRP A 253 -11.50 -14.37 8.03
N ALA A 254 -12.38 -13.84 8.87
CA ALA A 254 -13.73 -13.44 8.46
C ALA A 254 -13.78 -12.17 7.60
N VAL A 255 -12.66 -11.43 7.48
CA VAL A 255 -12.56 -10.19 6.72
C VAL A 255 -11.97 -10.51 5.35
N SER A 256 -12.80 -10.56 4.31
CA SER A 256 -12.34 -10.82 2.94
C SER A 256 -13.24 -10.11 1.92
N GLY A 257 -12.61 -9.44 0.98
CA GLY A 257 -13.29 -8.63 -0.02
C GLY A 257 -13.70 -7.26 0.50
N GLU A 258 -13.11 -6.82 1.61
CA GLU A 258 -13.51 -5.60 2.29
C GLU A 258 -12.54 -4.45 2.02
N LEU A 259 -13.12 -3.25 2.10
CA LEU A 259 -12.41 -1.99 2.08
C LEU A 259 -12.38 -1.42 3.50
N VAL A 260 -11.20 -1.44 4.11
CA VAL A 260 -11.00 -0.88 5.45
C VAL A 260 -10.41 0.53 5.33
N VAL A 261 -11.11 1.49 5.92
CA VAL A 261 -10.71 2.91 5.85
C VAL A 261 -9.91 3.28 7.09
N ALA A 262 -8.67 3.75 6.89
CA ALA A 262 -7.76 4.17 7.94
C ALA A 262 -7.38 5.64 7.75
N THR A 263 -8.33 6.54 7.96
CA THR A 263 -8.21 7.98 7.67
C THR A 263 -8.28 8.86 8.91
N GLY A 264 -8.49 8.28 10.09
CA GLY A 264 -8.77 9.05 11.30
C GLY A 264 -10.13 9.77 11.27
N GLY A 265 -11.11 9.22 10.51
CA GLY A 265 -12.44 9.81 10.38
C GLY A 265 -12.52 10.99 9.40
N ALA A 266 -11.70 11.01 8.35
CA ALA A 266 -11.77 12.03 7.32
C ALA A 266 -13.05 11.91 6.49
N GLY A 267 -13.66 13.07 6.17
CA GLY A 267 -14.90 13.18 5.40
C GLY A 267 -16.14 12.96 6.26
N ARG A 268 -17.31 13.23 5.66
CA ARG A 268 -18.62 13.15 6.34
C ARG A 268 -19.55 12.09 5.74
N ALA A 269 -19.09 11.41 4.67
CA ALA A 269 -19.92 10.43 3.99
C ALA A 269 -20.00 9.12 4.80
N VAL A 270 -21.21 8.60 4.91
CA VAL A 270 -21.47 7.26 5.44
C VAL A 270 -21.53 6.29 4.27
N TYR A 271 -20.80 5.20 4.36
CA TYR A 271 -20.75 4.17 3.32
C TYR A 271 -21.25 2.85 3.91
N TYR A 272 -22.07 2.16 3.14
CA TYR A 272 -22.59 0.83 3.48
C TYR A 272 -21.78 -0.25 2.78
#